data_9ced2d733fc8ea63fd90fe6eecf7f552
#
_entry.id   9ced2d733fc8ea63fd90fe6eecf7f552
#
_cell.length_a   1.000
_cell.length_b   1.000
_cell.length_c   1.000
_cell.angle_alpha   90.00
_cell.angle_beta   90.00
_cell.angle_gamma   90.00
#
_symmetry.space_group_name_H-M   'P 1'
#
loop_
_entity.id
_entity.type
_entity.pdbx_description
1 polymer ?
#
loop_
_entity_poly.entity_id
_entity_poly.type
_entity_poly.pdbx_seq_one_letter_code
_entity_poly.pdbx_strand_id
1 'polypeptide(L)'
;MNPAVRDTYGPADLSNNPVFAGGFINFGHWQAIDLDRPLDEADRIRSQQDLYRQVLRAAALPDEPEILEVGCGLGMGCALMLSECGRATVTGMDIHPEQLQRARDTHADLLRREPDRLRFVRGAAERMPVAGDGFDAVISVEAAQHFSDLRAFAEETSRVLRPGGRAAFASFFTVDGAPGRPGELAALLDTFANGLDIARPVQQLADALTGAGLAGVHVESIGRHVWPGWDRWLSRWWAPETWPRNFLRAYERGILDYYLVTAEQPR
;
A
#
# COMPACT_ATOMS: atom_id res chain seq x y z
N MET A 1 4.67 -16.45 -5.42
CA MET A 1 5.35 -15.14 -5.19
C MET A 1 6.20 -14.81 -6.39
N ASN A 2 6.09 -13.62 -6.94
CA ASN A 2 6.89 -13.10 -8.04
C ASN A 2 8.40 -13.09 -7.64
N PRO A 3 9.34 -13.61 -8.47
CA PRO A 3 10.77 -13.56 -8.17
C PRO A 3 11.30 -12.16 -7.86
N ALA A 4 10.88 -11.13 -8.59
CA ALA A 4 11.31 -9.75 -8.35
C ALA A 4 10.85 -9.25 -6.96
N VAL A 5 9.64 -9.56 -6.53
CA VAL A 5 9.14 -9.26 -5.18
C VAL A 5 9.97 -9.98 -4.12
N ARG A 6 10.26 -11.27 -4.33
CA ARG A 6 11.10 -12.05 -3.41
C ARG A 6 12.49 -11.44 -3.25
N ASP A 7 13.13 -11.09 -4.35
CA ASP A 7 14.52 -10.64 -4.36
C ASP A 7 14.65 -9.21 -3.83
N THR A 8 13.60 -8.38 -4.01
CA THR A 8 13.56 -6.99 -3.53
C THR A 8 13.28 -6.90 -2.02
N TYR A 9 12.32 -7.66 -1.51
CA TYR A 9 11.86 -7.54 -0.11
C TYR A 9 12.43 -8.59 0.84
N GLY A 10 13.16 -9.58 0.31
CA GLY A 10 13.75 -10.65 1.10
C GLY A 10 15.13 -10.33 1.64
N PRO A 11 16.20 -10.42 0.81
CA PRO A 11 17.57 -10.26 1.27
C PRO A 11 17.87 -8.83 1.70
N ALA A 12 17.32 -7.83 1.00
CA ALA A 12 17.51 -6.43 1.32
C ALA A 12 16.42 -5.93 2.27
N ASP A 13 16.84 -5.28 3.34
CA ASP A 13 15.94 -4.52 4.19
C ASP A 13 15.83 -3.10 3.63
N LEU A 14 14.80 -2.87 2.80
CA LEU A 14 14.56 -1.55 2.20
C LEU A 14 14.28 -0.46 3.24
N SER A 15 13.82 -0.81 4.44
CA SER A 15 13.58 0.16 5.51
C SER A 15 14.86 0.83 6.01
N ASN A 16 16.01 0.21 5.80
CA ASN A 16 17.32 0.80 6.10
C ASN A 16 17.79 1.79 5.02
N ASN A 17 17.08 1.89 3.88
CA ASN A 17 17.39 2.91 2.89
C ASN A 17 16.89 4.27 3.38
N PRO A 18 17.74 5.32 3.46
CA PRO A 18 17.34 6.66 3.92
C PRO A 18 16.15 7.27 3.18
N VAL A 19 15.83 6.77 2.00
CA VAL A 19 14.65 7.16 1.23
C VAL A 19 13.35 6.76 1.93
N PHE A 20 13.38 5.61 2.65
CA PHE A 20 12.25 5.06 3.40
C PHE A 20 12.46 5.25 4.91
N ALA A 21 12.55 6.51 5.35
CA ALA A 21 12.73 6.86 6.75
C ALA A 21 11.63 6.28 7.66
N GLY A 22 11.96 5.99 8.92
CA GLY A 22 11.01 5.53 9.93
C GLY A 22 10.45 4.13 9.70
N GLY A 23 11.05 3.33 8.82
CA GLY A 23 10.67 1.94 8.57
C GLY A 23 9.45 1.74 7.66
N PHE A 24 8.75 2.79 7.28
CA PHE A 24 7.68 2.71 6.29
C PHE A 24 8.27 2.58 4.87
N ILE A 25 7.62 1.77 4.03
CA ILE A 25 7.97 1.63 2.61
C ILE A 25 6.76 2.06 1.78
N ASN A 26 6.56 3.37 1.67
CA ASN A 26 5.54 3.97 0.80
C ASN A 26 5.97 5.36 0.35
N PHE A 27 5.37 5.92 -0.69
CA PHE A 27 5.75 7.20 -1.29
C PHE A 27 5.25 8.43 -0.53
N GLY A 28 4.30 8.22 0.40
CA GLY A 28 3.78 9.27 1.29
C GLY A 28 2.70 10.13 0.64
N HIS A 29 1.92 10.79 1.51
CA HIS A 29 0.95 11.81 1.13
C HIS A 29 1.41 13.15 1.69
N TRP A 30 1.74 14.09 0.80
CA TRP A 30 2.50 15.30 1.12
C TRP A 30 1.65 16.56 1.23
N GLN A 31 0.33 16.47 1.10
CA GLN A 31 -0.57 17.62 1.06
C GLN A 31 -0.41 18.60 2.26
N ALA A 32 -0.12 18.05 3.45
CA ALA A 32 0.02 18.85 4.67
C ALA A 32 1.46 19.31 4.96
N ILE A 33 2.38 19.11 4.01
CA ILE A 33 3.80 19.43 4.13
C ILE A 33 4.15 20.53 3.14
N ASP A 34 4.79 21.58 3.63
CA ASP A 34 5.30 22.67 2.79
C ASP A 34 6.52 22.17 2.01
N LEU A 35 6.38 22.05 0.68
CA LEU A 35 7.43 21.57 -0.22
C LEU A 35 8.41 22.66 -0.65
N ASP A 36 8.15 23.92 -0.37
CA ASP A 36 9.00 25.05 -0.77
C ASP A 36 10.20 25.22 0.18
N ARG A 37 10.12 24.66 1.39
CA ARG A 37 11.22 24.64 2.34
C ARG A 37 12.09 23.38 2.23
N PRO A 38 13.29 23.37 2.84
CA PRO A 38 14.04 22.12 3.00
C PRO A 38 13.24 21.07 3.79
N LEU A 39 13.16 19.87 3.25
CA LEU A 39 12.51 18.73 3.90
C LEU A 39 13.49 18.02 4.84
N ASP A 40 12.98 17.52 5.96
CA ASP A 40 13.73 16.69 6.90
C ASP A 40 13.14 15.26 7.01
N GLU A 41 13.75 14.45 7.86
CA GLU A 41 13.29 13.06 8.07
C GLU A 41 11.91 13.00 8.74
N ALA A 42 11.60 13.95 9.62
CA ALA A 42 10.29 14.03 10.26
C ALA A 42 9.17 14.30 9.24
N ASP A 43 9.43 15.17 8.26
CA ASP A 43 8.51 15.41 7.13
C ASP A 43 8.27 14.12 6.33
N ARG A 44 9.35 13.38 6.09
CA ARG A 44 9.25 12.11 5.36
C ARG A 44 8.41 11.09 6.11
N ILE A 45 8.69 10.87 7.39
CA ILE A 45 7.91 9.96 8.25
C ILE A 45 6.46 10.41 8.30
N ARG A 46 6.21 11.71 8.49
CA ARG A 46 4.87 12.27 8.51
C ARG A 46 4.12 12.01 7.20
N SER A 47 4.75 12.23 6.04
CA SER A 47 4.12 11.98 4.75
C SER A 47 3.66 10.52 4.60
N GLN A 48 4.49 9.57 5.06
CA GLN A 48 4.20 8.14 5.01
C GLN A 48 3.03 7.78 5.93
N GLN A 49 3.01 8.32 7.14
CA GLN A 49 1.90 8.16 8.08
C GLN A 49 0.61 8.83 7.56
N ASP A 50 0.73 10.00 6.92
CA ASP A 50 -0.43 10.71 6.37
C ASP A 50 -1.08 9.93 5.22
N LEU A 51 -0.32 9.12 4.46
CA LEU A 51 -0.90 8.20 3.48
C LEU A 51 -1.78 7.14 4.15
N TYR A 52 -1.32 6.52 5.23
CA TYR A 52 -2.14 5.61 6.03
C TYR A 52 -3.38 6.30 6.61
N ARG A 53 -3.25 7.52 7.10
CA ARG A 53 -4.38 8.31 7.62
C ARG A 53 -5.44 8.60 6.55
N GLN A 54 -5.02 8.80 5.26
CA GLN A 54 -5.98 8.91 4.16
C GLN A 54 -6.77 7.61 3.99
N VAL A 55 -6.08 6.46 3.99
CA VAL A 55 -6.70 5.14 3.84
C VAL A 55 -7.65 4.84 5.01
N LEU A 56 -7.23 5.12 6.24
CA LEU A 56 -8.07 4.93 7.44
C LEU A 56 -9.34 5.79 7.41
N ARG A 57 -9.22 7.07 7.00
CA ARG A 57 -10.39 7.94 6.82
C ARG A 57 -11.36 7.40 5.77
N ALA A 58 -10.83 6.91 4.66
CA ALA A 58 -11.63 6.35 3.57
C ALA A 58 -12.31 5.02 3.96
N ALA A 59 -11.68 4.24 4.83
CA ALA A 59 -12.25 3.00 5.37
C ALA A 59 -13.45 3.24 6.31
N ALA A 60 -13.61 4.44 6.88
CA ALA A 60 -14.73 4.81 7.75
C ALA A 60 -15.01 3.76 8.85
N LEU A 61 -13.99 3.44 9.63
CA LEU A 61 -13.96 2.34 10.59
C LEU A 61 -14.97 2.52 11.74
N PRO A 62 -15.52 1.42 12.31
CA PRO A 62 -16.27 1.45 13.57
C PRO A 62 -15.34 1.73 14.78
N ASP A 63 -15.91 1.86 15.98
CA ASP A 63 -15.15 2.20 17.20
C ASP A 63 -14.14 1.14 17.62
N GLU A 64 -14.41 -0.14 17.35
CA GLU A 64 -13.57 -1.31 17.70
C GLU A 64 -13.33 -2.17 16.45
N PRO A 65 -12.56 -1.72 15.46
CA PRO A 65 -12.46 -2.41 14.20
C PRO A 65 -11.51 -3.61 14.26
N GLU A 66 -11.90 -4.69 13.59
CA GLU A 66 -11.01 -5.77 13.18
C GLU A 66 -10.45 -5.44 11.80
N ILE A 67 -9.15 -5.17 11.71
CA ILE A 67 -8.49 -4.71 10.48
C ILE A 67 -7.53 -5.77 9.96
N LEU A 68 -7.60 -6.07 8.65
CA LEU A 68 -6.60 -6.84 7.93
C LEU A 68 -5.78 -5.91 7.05
N GLU A 69 -4.47 -5.83 7.28
CA GLU A 69 -3.53 -5.19 6.37
C GLU A 69 -2.89 -6.23 5.44
N VAL A 70 -3.08 -6.10 4.13
CA VAL A 70 -2.55 -6.98 3.10
C VAL A 70 -1.30 -6.37 2.47
N GLY A 71 -0.15 -7.08 2.61
CA GLY A 71 1.16 -6.55 2.24
C GLY A 71 1.73 -5.64 3.34
N CYS A 72 1.67 -6.08 4.60
CA CYS A 72 2.03 -5.24 5.75
C CYS A 72 3.54 -4.96 5.90
N GLY A 73 4.41 -5.65 5.14
CA GLY A 73 5.86 -5.50 5.23
C GLY A 73 6.38 -5.60 6.66
N LEU A 74 7.06 -4.55 7.13
CA LEU A 74 7.58 -4.45 8.51
C LEU A 74 6.50 -4.17 9.57
N GLY A 75 5.23 -4.09 9.21
CA GLY A 75 4.13 -3.85 10.15
C GLY A 75 4.07 -2.43 10.72
N MET A 76 4.75 -1.46 10.10
CA MET A 76 4.70 -0.06 10.56
C MET A 76 3.28 0.51 10.43
N GLY A 77 2.56 0.14 9.36
CA GLY A 77 1.15 0.47 9.18
C GLY A 77 0.27 -0.14 10.26
N CYS A 78 0.48 -1.43 10.59
CA CYS A 78 -0.23 -2.11 11.68
C CYS A 78 -0.07 -1.38 13.02
N ALA A 79 1.16 -1.00 13.37
CA ALA A 79 1.44 -0.28 14.63
C ALA A 79 0.79 1.11 14.64
N LEU A 80 0.81 1.82 13.50
CA LEU A 80 0.15 3.11 13.35
C LEU A 80 -1.37 2.98 13.53
N MET A 81 -2.00 1.99 12.88
CA MET A 81 -3.44 1.72 13.01
C MET A 81 -3.85 1.45 14.45
N LEU A 82 -3.06 0.67 15.21
CA LEU A 82 -3.31 0.46 16.64
C LEU A 82 -3.23 1.75 17.46
N SER A 83 -2.33 2.66 17.11
CA SER A 83 -2.18 3.94 17.83
C SER A 83 -3.27 4.96 17.47
N GLU A 84 -3.73 4.98 16.24
CA GLU A 84 -4.73 5.92 15.72
C GLU A 84 -6.17 5.44 16.03
N CYS A 85 -6.39 4.12 16.02
CA CYS A 85 -7.67 3.48 16.29
C CYS A 85 -7.58 2.74 17.64
N GLY A 86 -7.69 3.48 18.74
CA GLY A 86 -7.32 3.04 20.09
C GLY A 86 -7.88 1.70 20.57
N ARG A 87 -8.97 1.16 19.97
CA ARG A 87 -9.56 -0.16 20.30
C ARG A 87 -9.51 -1.16 19.14
N ALA A 88 -8.75 -0.85 18.09
CA ALA A 88 -8.61 -1.74 16.95
C ALA A 88 -7.87 -3.04 17.31
N THR A 89 -8.24 -4.11 16.60
CA THR A 89 -7.42 -5.32 16.45
C THR A 89 -6.88 -5.36 15.03
N VAL A 90 -5.59 -5.58 14.87
CA VAL A 90 -4.93 -5.53 13.56
C VAL A 90 -4.23 -6.86 13.27
N THR A 91 -4.56 -7.43 12.12
CA THR A 91 -3.82 -8.56 11.54
C THR A 91 -2.99 -8.04 10.37
N GLY A 92 -1.67 -8.05 10.49
CA GLY A 92 -0.76 -7.80 9.37
C GLY A 92 -0.52 -9.09 8.60
N MET A 93 -0.72 -9.07 7.29
CA MET A 93 -0.46 -10.21 6.43
C MET A 93 0.57 -9.84 5.35
N ASP A 94 1.57 -10.68 5.18
CA ASP A 94 2.54 -10.57 4.10
C ASP A 94 2.88 -11.95 3.51
N ILE A 95 3.25 -11.98 2.24
CA ILE A 95 3.68 -13.20 1.57
C ILE A 95 5.12 -13.55 1.94
N HIS A 96 5.92 -12.54 2.32
CA HIS A 96 7.36 -12.67 2.52
C HIS A 96 7.69 -13.04 3.99
N PRO A 97 8.27 -14.21 4.26
CA PRO A 97 8.54 -14.66 5.63
C PRO A 97 9.58 -13.77 6.34
N GLU A 98 10.56 -13.22 5.61
CA GLU A 98 11.58 -12.33 6.17
C GLU A 98 11.00 -10.99 6.59
N GLN A 99 10.05 -10.43 5.83
CA GLN A 99 9.32 -9.22 6.23
C GLN A 99 8.55 -9.46 7.54
N LEU A 100 7.85 -10.57 7.64
CA LEU A 100 7.12 -10.94 8.86
C LEU A 100 8.04 -11.20 10.06
N GLN A 101 9.23 -11.73 9.83
CA GLN A 101 10.21 -11.87 10.91
C GLN A 101 10.68 -10.50 11.40
N ARG A 102 11.06 -9.60 10.48
CA ARG A 102 11.42 -8.21 10.81
C ARG A 102 10.27 -7.48 11.51
N ALA A 103 9.02 -7.67 11.05
CA ALA A 103 7.86 -7.08 11.70
C ALA A 103 7.71 -7.55 13.16
N ARG A 104 7.89 -8.85 13.44
CA ARG A 104 7.85 -9.38 14.80
C ARG A 104 8.99 -8.83 15.66
N ASP A 105 10.19 -8.72 15.12
CA ASP A 105 11.35 -8.21 15.83
C ASP A 105 11.18 -6.70 16.13
N THR A 106 10.77 -5.92 15.14
CA THR A 106 10.51 -4.47 15.26
C THR A 106 9.42 -4.17 16.29
N HIS A 107 8.36 -4.98 16.32
CA HIS A 107 7.20 -4.77 17.18
C HIS A 107 7.14 -5.74 18.37
N ALA A 108 8.27 -6.34 18.78
CA ALA A 108 8.31 -7.33 19.86
C ALA A 108 7.71 -6.80 21.17
N ASP A 109 7.97 -5.55 21.53
CA ASP A 109 7.42 -4.92 22.73
C ASP A 109 5.91 -4.68 22.61
N LEU A 110 5.43 -4.29 21.43
CA LEU A 110 4.02 -4.07 21.17
C LEU A 110 3.26 -5.41 21.21
N LEU A 111 3.79 -6.45 20.59
CA LEU A 111 3.22 -7.81 20.63
C LEU A 111 3.11 -8.37 22.04
N ARG A 112 4.08 -8.06 22.92
CA ARG A 112 4.00 -8.47 24.33
C ARG A 112 2.99 -7.69 25.15
N ARG A 113 2.83 -6.39 24.88
CA ARG A 113 1.86 -5.52 25.58
C ARG A 113 0.43 -5.69 25.11
N GLU A 114 0.26 -6.00 23.83
CA GLU A 114 -1.05 -6.07 23.15
C GLU A 114 -1.22 -7.41 22.39
N PRO A 115 -1.04 -8.57 23.07
CA PRO A 115 -0.96 -9.87 22.41
C PRO A 115 -2.24 -10.26 21.66
N ASP A 116 -3.39 -9.72 22.10
CA ASP A 116 -4.70 -9.99 21.48
C ASP A 116 -5.07 -8.97 20.40
N ARG A 117 -4.31 -7.87 20.26
CA ARG A 117 -4.63 -6.78 19.36
C ARG A 117 -3.74 -6.69 18.13
N LEU A 118 -2.56 -7.31 18.16
CA LEU A 118 -1.64 -7.34 17.01
C LEU A 118 -1.19 -8.76 16.72
N ARG A 119 -1.31 -9.18 15.47
CA ARG A 119 -0.75 -10.45 15.01
C ARG A 119 -0.24 -10.33 13.58
N PHE A 120 0.76 -11.15 13.26
CA PHE A 120 1.31 -11.23 11.90
C PHE A 120 1.12 -12.65 11.35
N VAL A 121 0.54 -12.75 10.15
CA VAL A 121 0.27 -14.02 9.47
C VAL A 121 0.91 -14.05 8.09
N ARG A 122 1.37 -15.22 7.67
CA ARG A 122 1.90 -15.40 6.30
C ARG A 122 0.78 -15.79 5.36
N GLY A 123 0.58 -15.01 4.29
CA GLY A 123 -0.43 -15.29 3.27
C GLY A 123 -0.17 -14.52 1.98
N ALA A 124 -0.73 -15.02 0.89
CA ALA A 124 -0.79 -14.30 -0.37
C ALA A 124 -2.10 -13.52 -0.45
N ALA A 125 -2.07 -12.36 -1.11
CA ALA A 125 -3.25 -11.54 -1.34
C ALA A 125 -4.37 -12.31 -2.07
N GLU A 126 -3.97 -13.22 -2.96
CA GLU A 126 -4.86 -14.06 -3.77
C GLU A 126 -5.39 -15.31 -3.04
N ARG A 127 -4.93 -15.56 -1.79
CA ARG A 127 -5.39 -16.64 -0.93
C ARG A 127 -5.03 -16.34 0.52
N MET A 128 -5.93 -15.64 1.21
CA MET A 128 -5.73 -15.19 2.58
C MET A 128 -6.02 -16.31 3.58
N PRO A 129 -5.07 -16.69 4.47
CA PRO A 129 -5.23 -17.80 5.42
C PRO A 129 -5.99 -17.37 6.67
N VAL A 130 -7.09 -16.67 6.49
CA VAL A 130 -7.98 -16.16 7.54
C VAL A 130 -9.42 -16.55 7.24
N ALA A 131 -10.25 -16.59 8.28
CA ALA A 131 -11.66 -16.92 8.14
C ALA A 131 -12.43 -15.88 7.31
N GLY A 132 -13.53 -16.29 6.70
CA GLY A 132 -14.49 -15.38 6.09
C GLY A 132 -15.23 -14.56 7.14
N ASP A 133 -15.80 -13.42 6.72
CA ASP A 133 -16.60 -12.53 7.58
C ASP A 133 -15.90 -12.13 8.90
N GLY A 134 -14.56 -12.03 8.84
CA GLY A 134 -13.74 -11.79 10.03
C GLY A 134 -13.37 -10.33 10.28
N PHE A 135 -13.44 -9.47 9.27
CA PHE A 135 -12.86 -8.14 9.34
C PHE A 135 -13.86 -7.04 8.99
N ASP A 136 -13.78 -5.93 9.72
CA ASP A 136 -14.51 -4.70 9.43
C ASP A 136 -13.83 -3.89 8.33
N ALA A 137 -12.50 -4.07 8.17
CA ALA A 137 -11.76 -3.45 7.08
C ALA A 137 -10.64 -4.35 6.53
N VAL A 138 -10.45 -4.27 5.20
CA VAL A 138 -9.26 -4.76 4.49
C VAL A 138 -8.52 -3.55 3.93
N ILE A 139 -7.28 -3.38 4.37
CA ILE A 139 -6.40 -2.26 4.00
C ILE A 139 -5.18 -2.78 3.25
N SER A 140 -4.72 -2.06 2.24
CA SER A 140 -3.45 -2.31 1.57
C SER A 140 -2.83 -0.99 1.12
N VAL A 141 -1.56 -0.78 1.48
CA VAL A 141 -0.81 0.42 1.12
C VAL A 141 0.46 0.03 0.39
N GLU A 142 0.56 0.43 -0.88
CA GLU A 142 1.69 0.14 -1.78
C GLU A 142 2.08 -1.34 -1.85
N ALA A 143 1.08 -2.21 -2.00
CA ALA A 143 1.30 -3.63 -2.27
C ALA A 143 0.51 -4.12 -3.51
N ALA A 144 -0.65 -3.51 -3.82
CA ALA A 144 -1.54 -4.00 -4.88
C ALA A 144 -0.91 -3.96 -6.29
N GLN A 145 0.06 -3.07 -6.55
CA GLN A 145 0.83 -3.01 -7.79
C GLN A 145 1.67 -4.28 -8.05
N HIS A 146 1.95 -5.07 -7.00
CA HIS A 146 2.71 -6.32 -7.09
C HIS A 146 1.85 -7.59 -7.19
N PHE A 147 0.54 -7.51 -6.88
CA PHE A 147 -0.31 -8.70 -6.84
C PHE A 147 -0.44 -9.31 -8.23
N SER A 148 -0.28 -10.64 -8.31
CA SER A 148 -0.29 -11.34 -9.60
C SER A 148 -1.70 -11.43 -10.20
N ASP A 149 -2.73 -11.54 -9.37
CA ASP A 149 -4.13 -11.70 -9.75
C ASP A 149 -5.04 -10.80 -8.91
N LEU A 150 -5.44 -9.65 -9.49
CA LEU A 150 -6.34 -8.69 -8.84
C LEU A 150 -7.77 -9.25 -8.67
N ARG A 151 -8.18 -10.20 -9.51
CA ARG A 151 -9.49 -10.82 -9.37
C ARG A 151 -9.52 -11.72 -8.14
N ALA A 152 -8.55 -12.62 -8.00
CA ALA A 152 -8.44 -13.48 -6.83
C ALA A 152 -8.26 -12.65 -5.53
N PHE A 153 -7.51 -11.54 -5.59
CA PHE A 153 -7.40 -10.60 -4.47
C PHE A 153 -8.74 -9.98 -4.10
N ALA A 154 -9.54 -9.55 -5.07
CA ALA A 154 -10.87 -8.98 -4.84
C ALA A 154 -11.85 -10.01 -4.28
N GLU A 155 -11.84 -11.25 -4.79
CA GLU A 155 -12.65 -12.37 -4.29
C GLU A 155 -12.31 -12.68 -2.81
N GLU A 156 -11.03 -12.73 -2.46
CA GLU A 156 -10.58 -12.92 -1.08
C GLU A 156 -10.93 -11.72 -0.18
N THR A 157 -10.81 -10.49 -0.69
CA THR A 157 -11.23 -9.28 0.03
C THR A 157 -12.72 -9.35 0.38
N SER A 158 -13.57 -9.68 -0.59
CA SER A 158 -15.01 -9.86 -0.37
C SER A 158 -15.29 -10.98 0.63
N ARG A 159 -14.59 -12.11 0.54
CA ARG A 159 -14.77 -13.26 1.43
C ARG A 159 -14.45 -12.95 2.90
N VAL A 160 -13.39 -12.18 3.15
CA VAL A 160 -12.92 -11.92 4.52
C VAL A 160 -13.62 -10.74 5.20
N LEU A 161 -14.21 -9.83 4.42
CA LEU A 161 -14.98 -8.72 4.95
C LEU A 161 -16.31 -9.18 5.51
N ARG A 162 -16.68 -8.63 6.66
CA ARG A 162 -18.04 -8.75 7.22
C ARG A 162 -19.04 -8.00 6.35
N PRO A 163 -20.33 -8.39 6.36
CA PRO A 163 -21.39 -7.56 5.79
C PRO A 163 -21.30 -6.11 6.33
N GLY A 164 -21.24 -5.12 5.43
CA GLY A 164 -21.01 -3.71 5.76
C GLY A 164 -19.54 -3.33 5.99
N GLY A 165 -18.62 -4.28 5.92
CA GLY A 165 -17.17 -4.02 6.02
C GLY A 165 -16.63 -3.29 4.80
N ARG A 166 -15.46 -2.69 4.93
CA ARG A 166 -14.88 -1.81 3.91
C ARG A 166 -13.50 -2.24 3.43
N ALA A 167 -13.29 -2.10 2.12
CA ALA A 167 -11.97 -2.18 1.50
C ALA A 167 -11.44 -0.77 1.24
N ALA A 168 -10.15 -0.51 1.56
CA ALA A 168 -9.47 0.75 1.26
C ALA A 168 -8.02 0.48 0.87
N PHE A 169 -7.66 0.81 -0.38
CA PHE A 169 -6.36 0.51 -0.96
C PHE A 169 -5.71 1.76 -1.53
N ALA A 170 -4.45 1.99 -1.18
CA ALA A 170 -3.64 3.06 -1.73
C ALA A 170 -2.48 2.47 -2.53
N SER A 171 -2.42 2.72 -3.83
CA SER A 171 -1.39 2.19 -4.73
C SER A 171 -1.36 2.96 -6.04
N PHE A 172 -0.35 2.70 -6.85
CA PHE A 172 -0.21 3.30 -8.17
C PHE A 172 -0.52 2.31 -9.29
N PHE A 173 -1.13 2.82 -10.36
CA PHE A 173 -1.56 2.07 -11.52
C PHE A 173 -1.42 2.93 -12.78
N THR A 174 -1.48 2.33 -13.97
CA THR A 174 -1.60 3.11 -15.20
C THR A 174 -2.98 3.79 -15.25
N VAL A 175 -3.03 4.97 -15.86
CA VAL A 175 -4.28 5.73 -16.00
C VAL A 175 -5.27 5.06 -16.95
N ASP A 176 -4.76 4.27 -17.91
CA ASP A 176 -5.53 3.56 -18.92
C ASP A 176 -4.87 2.21 -19.28
N GLY A 177 -5.57 1.42 -20.10
CA GLY A 177 -5.13 0.13 -20.62
C GLY A 177 -4.48 0.20 -22.02
N ALA A 178 -3.91 1.32 -22.42
CA ALA A 178 -3.29 1.43 -23.73
C ALA A 178 -2.16 0.41 -23.91
N PRO A 179 -2.08 -0.33 -25.04
CA PRO A 179 -1.12 -1.43 -25.22
C PRO A 179 0.36 -1.02 -25.08
N GLY A 180 0.69 0.26 -25.30
CA GLY A 180 2.05 0.80 -25.15
C GLY A 180 2.48 1.05 -23.70
N ARG A 181 1.55 1.13 -22.73
CA ARG A 181 1.83 1.53 -21.34
C ARG A 181 2.91 0.68 -20.64
N PRO A 182 2.92 -0.66 -20.77
CA PRO A 182 4.00 -1.46 -20.16
C PRO A 182 5.38 -1.09 -20.68
N GLY A 183 5.53 -0.87 -22.01
CA GLY A 183 6.80 -0.46 -22.62
C GLY A 183 7.22 0.95 -22.23
N GLU A 184 6.28 1.89 -22.17
CA GLU A 184 6.53 3.28 -21.74
C GLU A 184 7.02 3.34 -20.29
N LEU A 185 6.38 2.57 -19.38
CA LEU A 185 6.78 2.50 -17.97
C LEU A 185 8.11 1.78 -17.79
N ALA A 186 8.35 0.66 -18.49
CA ALA A 186 9.62 -0.06 -18.43
C ALA A 186 10.81 0.80 -18.94
N ALA A 187 10.56 1.71 -19.89
CA ALA A 187 11.57 2.65 -20.36
C ALA A 187 11.89 3.79 -19.37
N LEU A 188 11.00 4.06 -18.41
CA LEU A 188 11.14 5.13 -17.42
C LEU A 188 11.58 4.62 -16.06
N LEU A 189 11.09 3.45 -15.64
CA LEU A 189 11.11 2.96 -14.28
C LEU A 189 11.65 1.53 -14.21
N ASP A 190 12.78 1.35 -13.53
CA ASP A 190 13.44 0.05 -13.39
C ASP A 190 12.54 -0.99 -12.72
N THR A 191 11.65 -0.58 -11.83
CA THR A 191 10.71 -1.48 -11.14
C THR A 191 9.70 -2.12 -12.10
N PHE A 192 9.30 -1.42 -13.16
CA PHE A 192 8.48 -1.99 -14.23
C PHE A 192 9.33 -2.80 -15.24
N ALA A 193 10.57 -2.37 -15.49
CA ALA A 193 11.48 -3.09 -16.40
C ALA A 193 11.88 -4.47 -15.85
N ASN A 194 12.08 -4.60 -14.54
CA ASN A 194 12.46 -5.86 -13.90
C ASN A 194 11.26 -6.72 -13.45
N GLY A 195 10.02 -6.23 -13.64
CA GLY A 195 8.79 -6.93 -13.31
C GLY A 195 8.43 -6.93 -11.83
N LEU A 196 9.02 -6.06 -11.00
CA LEU A 196 8.60 -5.82 -9.62
C LEU A 196 7.18 -5.23 -9.61
N ASP A 197 6.98 -4.14 -10.35
CA ASP A 197 5.69 -3.50 -10.54
C ASP A 197 5.03 -3.99 -11.83
N ILE A 198 3.72 -4.17 -11.81
CA ILE A 198 2.94 -4.65 -12.94
C ILE A 198 2.13 -3.50 -13.53
N ALA A 199 2.40 -3.17 -14.79
CA ALA A 199 1.68 -2.12 -15.52
C ALA A 199 0.23 -2.56 -15.82
N ARG A 200 -0.72 -2.03 -15.08
CA ARG A 200 -2.16 -2.30 -15.18
C ARG A 200 -2.96 -1.03 -14.94
N PRO A 201 -4.09 -0.81 -15.64
CA PRO A 201 -4.97 0.29 -15.34
C PRO A 201 -5.70 0.07 -14.01
N VAL A 202 -5.92 1.16 -13.26
CA VAL A 202 -6.69 1.11 -12.00
C VAL A 202 -8.09 0.53 -12.21
N GLN A 203 -8.65 0.66 -13.40
CA GLN A 203 -9.95 0.10 -13.75
C GLN A 203 -10.00 -1.43 -13.58
N GLN A 204 -8.86 -2.15 -13.79
CA GLN A 204 -8.82 -3.60 -13.53
C GLN A 204 -9.07 -3.95 -12.06
N LEU A 205 -8.57 -3.14 -11.11
CA LEU A 205 -8.87 -3.33 -9.70
C LEU A 205 -10.33 -3.00 -9.41
N ALA A 206 -10.85 -1.90 -9.94
CA ALA A 206 -12.25 -1.51 -9.76
C ALA A 206 -13.23 -2.56 -10.30
N ASP A 207 -12.96 -3.07 -11.51
CA ASP A 207 -13.76 -4.13 -12.13
C ASP A 207 -13.69 -5.44 -11.34
N ALA A 208 -12.50 -5.79 -10.82
CA ALA A 208 -12.32 -6.98 -10.01
C ALA A 208 -13.11 -6.90 -8.69
N LEU A 209 -13.07 -5.75 -7.99
CA LEU A 209 -13.86 -5.53 -6.77
C LEU A 209 -15.36 -5.61 -7.03
N THR A 210 -15.83 -4.97 -8.11
CA THR A 210 -17.23 -5.05 -8.53
C THR A 210 -17.61 -6.49 -8.89
N GLY A 211 -16.77 -7.19 -9.64
CA GLY A 211 -16.97 -8.59 -10.03
C GLY A 211 -16.98 -9.58 -8.86
N ALA A 212 -16.29 -9.24 -7.76
CA ALA A 212 -16.31 -9.99 -6.51
C ALA A 212 -17.54 -9.70 -5.63
N GLY A 213 -18.46 -8.85 -6.09
CA GLY A 213 -19.71 -8.51 -5.40
C GLY A 213 -19.59 -7.33 -4.42
N LEU A 214 -18.45 -6.65 -4.35
CA LEU A 214 -18.33 -5.43 -3.56
C LEU A 214 -19.07 -4.27 -4.22
N ALA A 215 -19.73 -3.45 -3.41
CA ALA A 215 -20.52 -2.30 -3.84
C ALA A 215 -19.79 -0.98 -3.61
N GLY A 216 -20.30 0.11 -4.20
CA GLY A 216 -19.80 1.45 -3.98
C GLY A 216 -18.33 1.63 -4.32
N VAL A 217 -17.81 0.90 -5.31
CA VAL A 217 -16.41 1.02 -5.73
C VAL A 217 -16.13 2.44 -6.18
N HIS A 218 -15.22 3.09 -5.50
CA HIS A 218 -14.80 4.46 -5.78
C HIS A 218 -13.29 4.51 -6.01
N VAL A 219 -12.87 5.22 -7.05
CA VAL A 219 -11.46 5.43 -7.43
C VAL A 219 -11.16 6.91 -7.40
N GLU A 220 -10.29 7.32 -6.48
CA GLU A 220 -9.84 8.70 -6.33
C GLU A 220 -8.37 8.82 -6.76
N SER A 221 -8.07 9.73 -7.68
CA SER A 221 -6.69 10.11 -8.00
C SER A 221 -6.14 11.01 -6.89
N ILE A 222 -5.05 10.58 -6.26
CA ILE A 222 -4.33 11.34 -5.23
C ILE A 222 -2.88 11.64 -5.62
N GLY A 223 -2.47 11.33 -6.86
CA GLY A 223 -1.09 11.48 -7.33
C GLY A 223 -0.55 12.90 -7.19
N ARG A 224 -1.39 13.92 -7.34
CA ARG A 224 -1.01 15.33 -7.09
C ARG A 224 -0.47 15.58 -5.67
N HIS A 225 -0.85 14.75 -4.71
CA HIS A 225 -0.41 14.83 -3.32
C HIS A 225 0.69 13.83 -2.97
N VAL A 226 1.08 12.97 -3.91
CA VAL A 226 2.12 11.96 -3.74
C VAL A 226 3.37 12.32 -4.54
N TRP A 227 3.26 12.43 -5.86
CA TRP A 227 4.41 12.47 -6.76
C TRP A 227 5.30 13.70 -6.62
N PRO A 228 4.76 14.96 -6.50
CA PRO A 228 5.61 16.13 -6.33
C PRO A 228 6.43 16.10 -5.03
N GLY A 229 5.82 15.66 -3.92
CA GLY A 229 6.51 15.55 -2.64
C GLY A 229 7.54 14.42 -2.62
N TRP A 230 7.22 13.27 -3.22
CA TRP A 230 8.16 12.18 -3.40
C TRP A 230 9.37 12.61 -4.23
N ASP A 231 9.17 13.25 -5.38
CA ASP A 231 10.26 13.77 -6.20
C ASP A 231 11.10 14.81 -5.47
N ARG A 232 10.46 15.74 -4.73
CA ARG A 232 11.13 16.74 -3.91
C ARG A 232 11.99 16.10 -2.82
N TRP A 233 11.52 15.01 -2.20
CA TRP A 233 12.28 14.24 -1.23
C TRP A 233 13.49 13.56 -1.89
N LEU A 234 13.30 12.91 -3.05
CA LEU A 234 14.35 12.23 -3.80
C LEU A 234 15.44 13.17 -4.31
N SER A 235 15.10 14.43 -4.60
CA SER A 235 16.06 15.43 -5.12
C SER A 235 17.26 15.69 -4.19
N ARG A 236 17.22 15.19 -2.95
CA ARG A 236 18.32 15.28 -1.98
C ARG A 236 19.49 14.36 -2.35
N TRP A 237 19.25 13.29 -3.09
CA TRP A 237 20.26 12.26 -3.41
C TRP A 237 20.45 12.04 -4.90
N TRP A 238 19.44 12.33 -5.72
CA TRP A 238 19.46 11.99 -7.13
C TRP A 238 19.20 13.18 -8.05
N ALA A 239 19.95 13.20 -9.17
CA ALA A 239 19.72 14.14 -10.25
C ALA A 239 18.36 13.90 -10.95
N PRO A 240 17.77 14.91 -11.60
CA PRO A 240 16.45 14.83 -12.21
C PRO A 240 16.28 13.69 -13.24
N GLU A 241 17.38 13.24 -13.86
CA GLU A 241 17.37 12.24 -14.93
C GLU A 241 17.41 10.79 -14.42
N THR A 242 17.57 10.58 -13.10
CA THR A 242 17.66 9.24 -12.53
C THR A 242 16.29 8.57 -12.48
N TRP A 243 16.26 7.25 -12.69
CA TRP A 243 14.98 6.51 -12.77
C TRP A 243 14.08 6.67 -11.55
N PRO A 244 14.55 6.79 -10.27
CA PRO A 244 13.63 6.94 -9.13
C PRO A 244 12.81 8.23 -9.19
N ARG A 245 13.32 9.26 -9.90
CA ARG A 245 12.62 10.53 -10.10
C ARG A 245 11.67 10.51 -11.31
N ASN A 246 11.72 9.49 -12.13
CA ASN A 246 10.82 9.36 -13.29
C ASN A 246 9.38 9.01 -12.92
N PHE A 247 9.06 8.67 -11.66
CA PHE A 247 7.67 8.53 -11.22
C PHE A 247 6.88 9.82 -11.43
N LEU A 248 7.44 10.98 -11.05
CA LEU A 248 6.80 12.28 -11.33
C LEU A 248 6.62 12.51 -12.83
N ARG A 249 7.63 12.19 -13.63
CA ARG A 249 7.56 12.33 -15.10
C ARG A 249 6.48 11.42 -15.72
N ALA A 250 6.34 10.18 -15.23
CA ALA A 250 5.29 9.27 -15.68
C ALA A 250 3.89 9.81 -15.32
N TYR A 251 3.74 10.41 -14.14
CA TYR A 251 2.53 11.08 -13.73
C TYR A 251 2.20 12.30 -14.60
N GLU A 252 3.16 13.21 -14.80
CA GLU A 252 2.99 14.41 -15.64
C GLU A 252 2.65 14.09 -17.11
N ARG A 253 3.10 12.94 -17.60
CA ARG A 253 2.74 12.43 -18.94
C ARG A 253 1.37 11.74 -18.98
N GLY A 254 0.66 11.63 -17.85
CA GLY A 254 -0.61 10.91 -17.77
C GLY A 254 -0.47 9.40 -18.07
N ILE A 255 0.68 8.79 -17.74
CA ILE A 255 0.94 7.36 -17.93
C ILE A 255 0.60 6.58 -16.66
N LEU A 256 1.02 7.12 -15.52
CA LEU A 256 0.89 6.53 -14.19
C LEU A 256 0.19 7.53 -13.27
N ASP A 257 -0.61 7.03 -12.34
CA ASP A 257 -1.15 7.86 -11.26
C ASP A 257 -1.22 7.07 -9.96
N TYR A 258 -1.40 7.77 -8.87
CA TYR A 258 -1.57 7.19 -7.54
C TYR A 258 -3.05 7.28 -7.13
N TYR A 259 -3.60 6.16 -6.69
CA TYR A 259 -5.04 6.06 -6.42
C TYR A 259 -5.32 5.62 -4.99
N LEU A 260 -6.40 6.15 -4.44
CA LEU A 260 -7.12 5.62 -3.30
C LEU A 260 -8.39 4.95 -3.83
N VAL A 261 -8.49 3.64 -3.63
CA VAL A 261 -9.62 2.82 -4.10
C VAL A 261 -10.36 2.29 -2.89
N THR A 262 -11.67 2.51 -2.85
CA THR A 262 -12.54 2.02 -1.77
C THR A 262 -13.70 1.20 -2.31
N ALA A 263 -14.18 0.27 -1.50
CA ALA A 263 -15.38 -0.52 -1.78
C ALA A 263 -16.04 -0.96 -0.46
N GLU A 264 -17.28 -1.43 -0.52
CA GLU A 264 -18.05 -1.89 0.64
C GLU A 264 -18.61 -3.30 0.39
N GLN A 265 -18.48 -4.18 1.38
CA GLN A 265 -19.19 -5.47 1.38
C GLN A 265 -20.68 -5.20 1.62
N PRO A 266 -21.57 -5.61 0.72
CA PRO A 266 -23.03 -5.45 0.95
C PRO A 266 -23.48 -6.07 2.28
N ARG A 267 -24.54 -5.48 2.87
CA ARG A 267 -25.15 -5.99 4.12
C ARG A 267 -25.99 -7.21 3.87
#